data_8032f69e2c925edf8020dd0584cf4b7a
#
_entry.id   8032f69e2c925edf8020dd0584cf4b7a
#
_cell.length_a   1.000
_cell.length_b   1.000
_cell.length_c   1.000
_cell.angle_alpha   90.00
_cell.angle_beta   90.00
_cell.angle_gamma   90.00
#
_symmetry.space_group_name_H-M   'P 1'
#
loop_
_entity.id
_entity.type
_entity.pdbx_description
1 polymer ?
#
loop_
_entity_poly.entity_id
_entity_poly.type
_entity_poly.pdbx_seq_one_letter_code
_entity_poly.pdbx_strand_id
1 'polypeptide(L)'
;MIKVFIAFFSAMLDSLRDLAPVFLVVIFFELLILQQPLDGMSNLLIGVLLVVLGLTFFVFGLETGLFPIGTSLAHAFARKGSLLGLFSFAFALGLGTTIAEPALIAVAEESSEIAANSCIINNDEQSMANYAFGLRLTVAVSVGLAIMLGVMRIIRGWPIQYLIICGYILVVVVTAFAPENIIGIAYDSGGVTTSTITVPLVAALGVGLASSIKGRNPMLDGFGLIAFASLLPIIFVLLYGIAGEAGWLWEAPQCDAGQLITETAAAAVVEHSTVDSVFTEFINILADTVLDVIPIILLILFFQLFVIRQRFNHPQRLLAGFVFVLLGLALFLQGLEMALFPIGKLMAAQLTNPVFLAGASNSPEALGWIDYYWVYLFAFMIGFSTTIAEPSLLAVAIKAEEISGGAISIWGLRIAVAIGVAFGITLGVYRIVSGVPLEYFIIIGYIIVVIQTWFAPRLIIPLAYDSGGVTTSTVTVPLVAALGLGLADTIPGRSVLIDGFGLIAFASLFPIISVMAYAQISEYRSKKQSAGE
;
A
#
# COMPACT_ATOMS: atom_id res chain seq x y z
N MET A 1 -27.50 -8.76 -19.98
CA MET A 1 -27.82 -7.92 -18.82
C MET A 1 -27.76 -8.68 -17.49
N ILE A 2 -28.51 -9.78 -17.29
CA ILE A 2 -28.54 -10.53 -16.03
C ILE A 2 -27.15 -10.99 -15.57
N LYS A 3 -26.31 -11.52 -16.45
CA LYS A 3 -24.94 -11.96 -16.09
C LYS A 3 -24.04 -10.81 -15.64
N VAL A 4 -24.16 -9.63 -16.24
CA VAL A 4 -23.39 -8.43 -15.86
C VAL A 4 -23.85 -7.91 -14.50
N PHE A 5 -25.16 -7.92 -14.26
CA PHE A 5 -25.73 -7.53 -12.97
C PHE A 5 -25.31 -8.47 -11.84
N ILE A 6 -25.31 -9.79 -12.09
CA ILE A 6 -24.83 -10.80 -11.11
C ILE A 6 -23.34 -10.60 -10.81
N ALA A 7 -22.51 -10.35 -11.84
CA ALA A 7 -21.08 -10.12 -11.65
C ALA A 7 -20.81 -8.83 -10.86
N PHE A 8 -21.55 -7.74 -11.14
CA PHE A 8 -21.45 -6.49 -10.39
C PHE A 8 -21.88 -6.66 -8.93
N PHE A 9 -22.99 -7.36 -8.69
CA PHE A 9 -23.46 -7.62 -7.33
C PHE A 9 -22.50 -8.53 -6.55
N SER A 10 -21.87 -9.51 -7.21
CA SER A 10 -20.80 -10.32 -6.62
C SER A 10 -19.61 -9.44 -6.22
N ALA A 11 -19.13 -8.57 -7.11
CA ALA A 11 -18.04 -7.64 -6.82
C ALA A 11 -18.36 -6.71 -5.64
N MET A 12 -19.63 -6.27 -5.52
CA MET A 12 -20.08 -5.45 -4.39
C MET A 12 -20.07 -6.24 -3.07
N LEU A 13 -20.48 -7.50 -3.09
CA LEU A 13 -20.41 -8.37 -1.90
C LEU A 13 -18.96 -8.66 -1.51
N ASP A 14 -18.09 -8.84 -2.49
CA ASP A 14 -16.66 -9.04 -2.24
C ASP A 14 -16.04 -7.77 -1.61
N SER A 15 -16.31 -6.58 -2.15
CA SER A 15 -15.86 -5.30 -1.57
C SER A 15 -16.39 -5.09 -0.15
N LEU A 16 -17.65 -5.44 0.10
CA LEU A 16 -18.22 -5.36 1.46
C LEU A 16 -17.57 -6.36 2.42
N ARG A 17 -17.27 -7.56 1.94
CA ARG A 17 -16.59 -8.59 2.73
C ARG A 17 -15.17 -8.19 3.10
N ASP A 18 -14.46 -7.48 2.22
CA ASP A 18 -13.11 -7.00 2.46
C ASP A 18 -13.08 -5.88 3.51
N LEU A 19 -14.12 -5.04 3.54
CA LEU A 19 -14.23 -3.93 4.48
C LEU A 19 -14.85 -4.34 5.84
N ALA A 20 -15.70 -5.36 5.86
CA ALA A 20 -16.44 -5.76 7.05
C ALA A 20 -15.56 -6.05 8.29
N PRO A 21 -14.40 -6.75 8.20
CA PRO A 21 -13.56 -6.99 9.37
C PRO A 21 -13.01 -5.71 9.98
N VAL A 22 -12.70 -4.70 9.16
CA VAL A 22 -12.20 -3.39 9.62
C VAL A 22 -13.29 -2.67 10.42
N PHE A 23 -14.49 -2.58 9.85
CA PHE A 23 -15.61 -1.94 10.55
C PHE A 23 -16.02 -2.66 11.81
N LEU A 24 -15.94 -4.01 11.84
CA LEU A 24 -16.19 -4.78 13.05
C LEU A 24 -15.20 -4.43 14.17
N VAL A 25 -13.93 -4.22 13.84
CA VAL A 25 -12.91 -3.80 14.83
C VAL A 25 -13.23 -2.39 15.33
N VAL A 26 -13.53 -1.43 14.44
CA VAL A 26 -13.89 -0.06 14.83
C VAL A 26 -15.13 -0.06 15.73
N ILE A 27 -16.20 -0.74 15.32
CA ILE A 27 -17.44 -0.85 16.10
C ILE A 27 -17.18 -1.50 17.47
N PHE A 28 -16.35 -2.53 17.51
CA PHE A 28 -15.97 -3.19 18.77
C PHE A 28 -15.30 -2.20 19.73
N PHE A 29 -14.35 -1.40 19.25
CA PHE A 29 -13.66 -0.42 20.08
C PHE A 29 -14.61 0.69 20.53
N GLU A 30 -15.42 1.24 19.64
CA GLU A 30 -16.36 2.32 19.96
C GLU A 30 -17.41 1.90 20.97
N LEU A 31 -18.06 0.75 20.76
CA LEU A 31 -19.18 0.32 21.61
C LEU A 31 -18.76 -0.31 22.94
N LEU A 32 -17.65 -1.07 22.94
CA LEU A 32 -17.27 -1.85 24.11
C LEU A 32 -16.12 -1.24 24.92
N ILE A 33 -15.19 -0.55 24.26
CA ILE A 33 -13.99 -0.01 24.92
C ILE A 33 -14.17 1.47 25.24
N LEU A 34 -14.46 2.29 24.23
CA LEU A 34 -14.56 3.75 24.36
C LEU A 34 -15.92 4.18 24.92
N GLN A 35 -16.99 3.47 24.57
CA GLN A 35 -18.36 3.75 24.97
C GLN A 35 -18.79 5.20 24.66
N GLN A 36 -18.27 5.75 23.58
CA GLN A 36 -18.56 7.11 23.12
C GLN A 36 -19.37 7.07 21.83
N PRO A 37 -20.30 8.02 21.61
CA PRO A 37 -20.96 8.15 20.32
C PRO A 37 -19.96 8.64 19.27
N LEU A 38 -20.03 8.08 18.07
CA LEU A 38 -19.29 8.58 16.91
C LEU A 38 -19.89 9.92 16.47
N ASP A 39 -19.13 10.99 16.64
CA ASP A 39 -19.51 12.30 16.11
C ASP A 39 -19.48 12.26 14.57
N GLY A 40 -20.48 12.85 13.92
CA GLY A 40 -20.57 12.85 12.46
C GLY A 40 -20.94 11.49 11.83
N MET A 41 -21.63 10.59 12.54
CA MET A 41 -22.05 9.27 12.07
C MET A 41 -22.66 9.28 10.66
N SER A 42 -23.44 10.29 10.30
CA SER A 42 -24.05 10.40 8.96
C SER A 42 -23.01 10.52 7.86
N ASN A 43 -21.98 11.36 8.04
CA ASN A 43 -20.91 11.57 7.08
C ASN A 43 -20.03 10.32 6.96
N LEU A 44 -19.72 9.68 8.09
CA LEU A 44 -18.99 8.41 8.10
C LEU A 44 -19.74 7.30 7.36
N LEU A 45 -21.05 7.17 7.55
CA LEU A 45 -21.87 6.17 6.84
C LEU A 45 -21.94 6.44 5.33
N ILE A 46 -22.07 7.70 4.94
CA ILE A 46 -22.02 8.10 3.51
C ILE A 46 -20.63 7.76 2.94
N GLY A 47 -19.56 8.14 3.63
CA GLY A 47 -18.20 7.86 3.20
C GLY A 47 -17.93 6.36 3.06
N VAL A 48 -18.38 5.54 4.01
CA VAL A 48 -18.30 4.07 3.93
C VAL A 48 -19.05 3.54 2.69
N LEU A 49 -20.26 4.05 2.43
CA LEU A 49 -21.01 3.67 1.24
C LEU A 49 -20.26 4.04 -0.05
N LEU A 50 -19.66 5.23 -0.08
CA LEU A 50 -18.84 5.69 -1.21
C LEU A 50 -17.60 4.81 -1.40
N VAL A 51 -16.90 4.40 -0.32
CA VAL A 51 -15.77 3.46 -0.37
C VAL A 51 -16.21 2.12 -0.96
N VAL A 52 -17.31 1.53 -0.49
CA VAL A 52 -17.81 0.25 -0.99
C VAL A 52 -18.19 0.33 -2.47
N LEU A 53 -18.96 1.35 -2.85
CA LEU A 53 -19.37 1.57 -4.24
C LEU A 53 -18.16 1.89 -5.12
N GLY A 54 -17.27 2.77 -4.65
CA GLY A 54 -16.06 3.16 -5.34
C GLY A 54 -15.16 1.97 -5.62
N LEU A 55 -14.85 1.15 -4.61
CA LEU A 55 -14.06 -0.06 -4.75
C LEU A 55 -14.74 -1.06 -5.70
N THR A 56 -16.07 -1.22 -5.60
CA THR A 56 -16.83 -2.11 -6.49
C THR A 56 -16.73 -1.69 -7.95
N PHE A 57 -17.00 -0.40 -8.26
CA PHE A 57 -16.90 0.11 -9.63
C PHE A 57 -15.47 0.03 -10.15
N PHE A 58 -14.51 0.36 -9.32
CA PHE A 58 -13.09 0.34 -9.66
C PHE A 58 -12.62 -1.06 -10.04
N VAL A 59 -12.80 -2.06 -9.15
CA VAL A 59 -12.40 -3.45 -9.40
C VAL A 59 -13.16 -4.03 -10.60
N PHE A 60 -14.47 -3.83 -10.67
CA PHE A 60 -15.28 -4.30 -11.80
C PHE A 60 -14.85 -3.68 -13.13
N GLY A 61 -14.50 -2.39 -13.13
CA GLY A 61 -13.98 -1.68 -14.29
C GLY A 61 -12.63 -2.24 -14.76
N LEU A 62 -11.75 -2.56 -13.84
CA LEU A 62 -10.46 -3.16 -14.12
C LEU A 62 -10.56 -4.58 -14.69
N GLU A 63 -11.37 -5.43 -14.08
CA GLU A 63 -11.61 -6.80 -14.55
C GLU A 63 -12.24 -6.82 -15.94
N THR A 64 -13.16 -5.87 -16.20
CA THR A 64 -13.88 -5.81 -17.47
C THR A 64 -13.07 -5.17 -18.59
N GLY A 65 -12.24 -4.16 -18.26
CA GLY A 65 -11.53 -3.33 -19.21
C GLY A 65 -10.03 -3.58 -19.28
N LEU A 66 -9.30 -3.36 -18.18
CA LEU A 66 -7.84 -3.31 -18.19
C LEU A 66 -7.18 -4.70 -18.13
N PHE A 67 -7.64 -5.61 -17.28
CA PHE A 67 -7.00 -6.92 -17.11
C PHE A 67 -6.96 -7.76 -18.39
N PRO A 68 -8.04 -7.88 -19.18
CA PRO A 68 -7.99 -8.65 -20.43
C PRO A 68 -6.97 -8.10 -21.43
N ILE A 69 -6.73 -6.80 -21.41
CA ILE A 69 -5.72 -6.16 -22.27
C ILE A 69 -4.32 -6.45 -21.73
N GLY A 70 -4.07 -6.23 -20.45
CA GLY A 70 -2.77 -6.49 -19.82
C GLY A 70 -2.29 -7.91 -20.05
N THR A 71 -3.16 -8.92 -19.84
CA THR A 71 -2.84 -10.33 -20.07
C THR A 71 -2.62 -10.66 -21.55
N SER A 72 -3.43 -10.09 -22.45
CA SER A 72 -3.25 -10.30 -23.90
C SER A 72 -1.96 -9.67 -24.43
N LEU A 73 -1.60 -8.50 -23.91
CA LEU A 73 -0.34 -7.81 -24.19
C LEU A 73 0.86 -8.63 -23.73
N ALA A 74 0.84 -9.13 -22.48
CA ALA A 74 1.89 -9.96 -21.92
C ALA A 74 2.15 -11.21 -22.76
N HIS A 75 1.09 -11.93 -23.16
CA HIS A 75 1.20 -13.10 -24.03
C HIS A 75 1.69 -12.77 -25.44
N ALA A 76 1.28 -11.63 -26.00
CA ALA A 76 1.72 -11.21 -27.33
C ALA A 76 3.23 -10.90 -27.36
N PHE A 77 3.75 -10.23 -26.32
CA PHE A 77 5.18 -9.93 -26.19
C PHE A 77 6.02 -11.18 -25.94
N ALA A 78 5.56 -12.09 -25.08
CA ALA A 78 6.24 -13.36 -24.84
C ALA A 78 6.40 -14.19 -26.12
N ARG A 79 5.39 -14.18 -27.01
CA ARG A 79 5.44 -14.87 -28.31
C ARG A 79 6.32 -14.18 -29.37
N LYS A 80 6.37 -12.86 -29.39
CA LYS A 80 7.16 -12.10 -30.40
C LYS A 80 8.66 -12.21 -30.19
N GLY A 81 9.15 -12.62 -29.01
CA GLY A 81 10.57 -12.77 -28.71
C GLY A 81 11.37 -11.46 -28.70
N SER A 82 10.70 -10.30 -28.74
CA SER A 82 11.35 -8.99 -28.70
C SER A 82 11.66 -8.60 -27.26
N LEU A 83 12.91 -8.65 -26.84
CA LEU A 83 13.36 -8.23 -25.52
C LEU A 83 13.05 -6.75 -25.25
N LEU A 84 13.28 -5.88 -26.23
CA LEU A 84 12.98 -4.46 -26.08
C LEU A 84 11.48 -4.23 -25.87
N GLY A 85 10.63 -4.92 -26.64
CA GLY A 85 9.17 -4.85 -26.46
C GLY A 85 8.72 -5.35 -25.10
N LEU A 86 9.29 -6.44 -24.60
CA LEU A 86 8.99 -7.00 -23.29
C LEU A 86 9.41 -6.06 -22.15
N PHE A 87 10.59 -5.47 -22.21
CA PHE A 87 11.05 -4.50 -21.22
C PHE A 87 10.24 -3.21 -21.24
N SER A 88 9.94 -2.67 -22.42
CA SER A 88 9.08 -1.49 -22.53
C SER A 88 7.69 -1.75 -21.98
N PHE A 89 7.13 -2.94 -22.23
CA PHE A 89 5.85 -3.34 -21.69
C PHE A 89 5.90 -3.53 -20.16
N ALA A 90 6.94 -4.18 -19.62
CA ALA A 90 7.13 -4.37 -18.20
C ALA A 90 7.23 -3.03 -17.45
N PHE A 91 8.03 -2.10 -18.00
CA PHE A 91 8.15 -0.74 -17.47
C PHE A 91 6.81 0.00 -17.52
N ALA A 92 6.14 -0.02 -18.66
CA ALA A 92 4.87 0.65 -18.86
C ALA A 92 3.76 0.09 -17.98
N LEU A 93 3.75 -1.23 -17.75
CA LEU A 93 2.83 -1.89 -16.85
C LEU A 93 3.01 -1.39 -15.42
N GLY A 94 4.25 -1.39 -14.90
CA GLY A 94 4.54 -0.92 -13.55
C GLY A 94 4.23 0.56 -13.37
N LEU A 95 4.66 1.40 -14.29
CA LEU A 95 4.38 2.83 -14.26
C LEU A 95 2.87 3.10 -14.31
N GLY A 96 2.15 2.46 -15.25
CA GLY A 96 0.74 2.70 -15.47
C GLY A 96 -0.14 2.21 -14.33
N THR A 97 0.14 1.04 -13.74
CA THR A 97 -0.64 0.54 -12.59
C THR A 97 -0.40 1.34 -11.32
N THR A 98 0.78 1.95 -11.17
CA THR A 98 1.15 2.65 -9.94
C THR A 98 0.73 4.12 -9.95
N ILE A 99 0.80 4.82 -11.09
CA ILE A 99 0.51 6.26 -11.12
C ILE A 99 -0.94 6.61 -10.78
N ALA A 100 -1.86 5.70 -11.07
CA ALA A 100 -3.29 5.81 -10.73
C ALA A 100 -3.70 4.92 -9.55
N GLU A 101 -2.74 4.54 -8.72
CA GLU A 101 -3.05 3.78 -7.51
C GLU A 101 -3.72 4.69 -6.48
N PRO A 102 -4.99 4.39 -6.07
CA PRO A 102 -5.74 5.27 -5.17
C PRO A 102 -5.03 5.53 -3.84
N ALA A 103 -4.40 4.49 -3.27
CA ALA A 103 -3.67 4.62 -2.02
C ALA A 103 -2.44 5.52 -2.15
N LEU A 104 -1.75 5.48 -3.30
CA LEU A 104 -0.62 6.37 -3.57
C LEU A 104 -1.06 7.81 -3.76
N ILE A 105 -2.18 8.03 -4.47
CA ILE A 105 -2.76 9.38 -4.64
C ILE A 105 -3.04 9.98 -3.27
N ALA A 106 -3.84 9.29 -2.45
CA ALA A 106 -4.23 9.76 -1.13
C ALA A 106 -3.03 10.01 -0.19
N VAL A 107 -2.05 9.09 -0.15
CA VAL A 107 -0.84 9.28 0.69
C VAL A 107 0.03 10.41 0.18
N ALA A 108 0.13 10.63 -1.13
CA ALA A 108 0.91 11.73 -1.68
C ALA A 108 0.28 13.10 -1.40
N GLU A 109 -1.05 13.20 -1.46
CA GLU A 109 -1.82 14.39 -1.11
C GLU A 109 -1.66 14.72 0.38
N GLU A 110 -1.91 13.77 1.27
CA GLU A 110 -1.70 13.93 2.72
C GLU A 110 -0.24 14.30 3.04
N SER A 111 0.75 13.66 2.35
CA SER A 111 2.17 13.99 2.53
C SER A 111 2.49 15.42 2.10
N SER A 112 1.85 15.94 1.04
CA SER A 112 2.08 17.31 0.56
C SER A 112 1.52 18.35 1.51
N GLU A 113 0.34 18.09 2.09
CA GLU A 113 -0.26 18.96 3.10
C GLU A 113 0.59 19.02 4.37
N ILE A 114 1.06 17.87 4.85
CA ILE A 114 1.94 17.81 6.02
C ILE A 114 3.28 18.48 5.73
N ALA A 115 3.84 18.35 4.52
CA ALA A 115 5.09 19.01 4.12
C ALA A 115 4.92 20.53 4.06
N ALA A 116 3.78 21.04 3.59
CA ALA A 116 3.44 22.46 3.59
C ALA A 116 3.29 22.99 5.02
N ASN A 117 2.53 22.29 5.87
CA ASN A 117 2.33 22.66 7.28
C ASN A 117 3.62 22.57 8.10
N SER A 118 4.57 21.73 7.69
CA SER A 118 5.90 21.58 8.31
C SER A 118 6.97 22.47 7.68
N CYS A 119 6.59 23.41 6.81
CA CYS A 119 7.52 24.32 6.13
C CYS A 119 8.64 23.62 5.33
N ILE A 120 8.33 22.51 4.68
CA ILE A 120 9.23 21.87 3.71
C ILE A 120 9.02 22.46 2.31
N ILE A 121 7.76 22.77 1.98
CA ILE A 121 7.32 23.44 0.76
C ILE A 121 6.47 24.65 1.10
N ASN A 122 6.21 25.53 0.12
CA ASN A 122 5.30 26.63 0.33
C ASN A 122 3.86 26.14 0.55
N ASN A 123 3.13 26.83 1.43
CA ASN A 123 1.72 26.51 1.71
C ASN A 123 0.81 27.20 0.67
N ASP A 124 0.92 26.74 -0.58
CA ASP A 124 0.07 27.12 -1.69
C ASP A 124 -0.32 25.89 -2.50
N GLU A 125 -1.50 25.92 -3.11
CA GLU A 125 -2.09 24.80 -3.84
C GLU A 125 -1.15 24.26 -4.94
N GLN A 126 -0.44 25.15 -5.64
CA GLN A 126 0.47 24.76 -6.72
C GLN A 126 1.70 24.01 -6.21
N SER A 127 2.29 24.44 -5.08
CA SER A 127 3.45 23.78 -4.47
C SER A 127 3.08 22.41 -3.91
N MET A 128 1.91 22.29 -3.25
CA MET A 128 1.38 21.02 -2.77
C MET A 128 1.10 20.06 -3.94
N ALA A 129 0.43 20.52 -5.00
CA ALA A 129 0.15 19.71 -6.19
C ALA A 129 1.44 19.24 -6.88
N ASN A 130 2.45 20.11 -7.01
CA ASN A 130 3.74 19.75 -7.59
C ASN A 130 4.48 18.70 -6.76
N TYR A 131 4.47 18.84 -5.44
CA TYR A 131 5.10 17.88 -4.52
C TYR A 131 4.40 16.50 -4.62
N ALA A 132 3.07 16.47 -4.51
CA ALA A 132 2.29 15.24 -4.60
C ALA A 132 2.49 14.54 -5.95
N PHE A 133 2.43 15.28 -7.06
CA PHE A 133 2.67 14.75 -8.40
C PHE A 133 4.11 14.25 -8.57
N GLY A 134 5.11 15.01 -8.10
CA GLY A 134 6.52 14.60 -8.13
C GLY A 134 6.78 13.31 -7.37
N LEU A 135 6.20 13.18 -6.17
CA LEU A 135 6.26 11.97 -5.36
C LEU A 135 5.62 10.77 -6.09
N ARG A 136 4.39 10.93 -6.59
CA ARG A 136 3.67 9.90 -7.36
C ARG A 136 4.44 9.45 -8.59
N LEU A 137 4.97 10.40 -9.37
CA LEU A 137 5.74 10.10 -10.57
C LEU A 137 7.04 9.36 -10.24
N THR A 138 7.75 9.78 -9.19
CA THR A 138 8.97 9.11 -8.71
C THR A 138 8.69 7.65 -8.34
N VAL A 139 7.63 7.42 -7.57
CA VAL A 139 7.19 6.09 -7.19
C VAL A 139 6.78 5.27 -8.41
N ALA A 140 5.98 5.80 -9.32
CA ALA A 140 5.52 5.08 -10.51
C ALA A 140 6.67 4.70 -11.47
N VAL A 141 7.63 5.60 -11.67
CA VAL A 141 8.84 5.33 -12.47
C VAL A 141 9.67 4.23 -11.81
N SER A 142 9.84 4.28 -10.48
CA SER A 142 10.61 3.28 -9.74
C SER A 142 9.99 1.88 -9.85
N VAL A 143 8.66 1.77 -9.80
CA VAL A 143 7.94 0.49 -9.99
C VAL A 143 8.08 -0.01 -11.43
N GLY A 144 7.99 0.89 -12.42
CA GLY A 144 8.28 0.53 -13.81
C GLY A 144 9.66 -0.10 -13.98
N LEU A 145 10.68 0.52 -13.40
CA LEU A 145 12.06 -0.01 -13.39
C LEU A 145 12.17 -1.32 -12.58
N ALA A 146 11.44 -1.43 -11.48
CA ALA A 146 11.42 -2.63 -10.64
C ALA A 146 10.88 -3.85 -11.40
N ILE A 147 9.76 -3.71 -12.10
CA ILE A 147 9.18 -4.80 -12.89
C ILE A 147 10.08 -5.14 -14.07
N MET A 148 10.69 -4.14 -14.73
CA MET A 148 11.68 -4.38 -15.77
C MET A 148 12.90 -5.15 -15.25
N LEU A 149 13.43 -4.80 -14.07
CA LEU A 149 14.51 -5.53 -13.39
C LEU A 149 14.08 -6.97 -13.06
N GLY A 150 12.86 -7.16 -12.55
CA GLY A 150 12.31 -8.48 -12.26
C GLY A 150 12.19 -9.36 -13.51
N VAL A 151 11.71 -8.81 -14.63
CA VAL A 151 11.66 -9.51 -15.92
C VAL A 151 13.09 -9.87 -16.39
N MET A 152 14.05 -8.95 -16.29
CA MET A 152 15.45 -9.22 -16.61
C MET A 152 16.01 -10.35 -15.76
N ARG A 153 15.70 -10.37 -14.44
CA ARG A 153 16.08 -11.44 -13.53
C ARG A 153 15.55 -12.80 -14.01
N ILE A 154 14.26 -12.89 -14.37
CA ILE A 154 13.67 -14.14 -14.87
C ILE A 154 14.40 -14.63 -16.11
N ILE A 155 14.66 -13.75 -17.08
CA ILE A 155 15.35 -14.09 -18.34
C ILE A 155 16.78 -14.59 -18.07
N ARG A 156 17.52 -13.88 -17.18
CA ARG A 156 18.92 -14.22 -16.83
C ARG A 156 19.03 -15.36 -15.83
N GLY A 157 17.99 -15.63 -15.04
CA GLY A 157 17.97 -16.62 -13.96
C GLY A 157 18.79 -16.24 -12.74
N TRP A 158 18.82 -14.95 -12.43
CA TRP A 158 19.52 -14.47 -11.24
C TRP A 158 18.75 -14.87 -9.97
N PRO A 159 19.42 -15.41 -8.95
CA PRO A 159 18.78 -15.70 -7.67
C PRO A 159 18.27 -14.41 -7.02
N ILE A 160 17.00 -14.42 -6.61
CA ILE A 160 16.33 -13.22 -6.08
C ILE A 160 17.00 -12.71 -4.80
N GLN A 161 17.43 -13.62 -3.91
CA GLN A 161 17.96 -13.26 -2.60
C GLN A 161 19.15 -12.31 -2.69
N TYR A 162 20.05 -12.47 -3.65
CA TYR A 162 21.19 -11.58 -3.79
C TYR A 162 20.80 -10.18 -4.22
N LEU A 163 19.82 -10.07 -5.13
CA LEU A 163 19.32 -8.76 -5.58
C LEU A 163 18.60 -8.02 -4.46
N ILE A 164 17.78 -8.72 -3.68
CA ILE A 164 17.06 -8.10 -2.56
C ILE A 164 18.03 -7.71 -1.43
N ILE A 165 19.01 -8.55 -1.09
CA ILE A 165 20.03 -8.23 -0.08
C ILE A 165 20.83 -6.99 -0.52
N CYS A 166 21.28 -6.94 -1.78
CA CYS A 166 21.95 -5.75 -2.33
C CYS A 166 21.04 -4.52 -2.28
N GLY A 167 19.74 -4.68 -2.57
CA GLY A 167 18.76 -3.62 -2.49
C GLY A 167 18.58 -3.11 -1.06
N TYR A 168 18.46 -3.97 -0.05
CA TYR A 168 18.37 -3.56 1.35
C TYR A 168 19.63 -2.82 1.82
N ILE A 169 20.82 -3.29 1.42
CA ILE A 169 22.07 -2.58 1.72
C ILE A 169 22.03 -1.18 1.09
N LEU A 170 21.57 -1.07 -0.16
CA LEU A 170 21.47 0.21 -0.84
C LEU A 170 20.45 1.14 -0.16
N VAL A 171 19.28 0.62 0.27
CA VAL A 171 18.31 1.39 1.06
C VAL A 171 18.97 1.95 2.32
N VAL A 172 19.65 1.11 3.11
CA VAL A 172 20.31 1.56 4.35
C VAL A 172 21.38 2.62 4.07
N VAL A 173 22.17 2.44 3.02
CA VAL A 173 23.21 3.42 2.63
C VAL A 173 22.56 4.75 2.22
N VAL A 174 21.52 4.74 1.39
CA VAL A 174 20.85 5.98 0.93
C VAL A 174 20.11 6.65 2.09
N THR A 175 19.50 5.88 3.00
CA THR A 175 18.84 6.41 4.21
C THR A 175 19.82 7.23 5.08
N ALA A 176 21.08 6.81 5.19
CA ALA A 176 22.08 7.52 5.97
C ALA A 176 22.41 8.95 5.41
N PHE A 177 22.04 9.23 4.18
CA PHE A 177 22.22 10.53 3.53
C PHE A 177 20.90 11.28 3.31
N ALA A 178 19.76 10.66 3.59
CA ALA A 178 18.45 11.24 3.38
C ALA A 178 18.05 12.16 4.56
N PRO A 179 17.33 13.26 4.30
CA PRO A 179 16.77 14.09 5.36
C PRO A 179 15.70 13.31 6.15
N GLU A 180 15.63 13.53 7.46
CA GLU A 180 14.74 12.81 8.38
C GLU A 180 13.27 12.90 7.97
N ASN A 181 12.87 14.04 7.42
CA ASN A 181 11.49 14.33 7.01
C ASN A 181 10.96 13.47 5.86
N ILE A 182 11.83 12.86 5.04
CA ILE A 182 11.42 12.00 3.92
C ILE A 182 11.49 10.51 4.26
N ILE A 183 12.22 10.13 5.32
CA ILE A 183 12.50 8.71 5.63
C ILE A 183 11.20 7.93 5.81
N GLY A 184 10.26 8.42 6.63
CA GLY A 184 8.97 7.76 6.86
C GLY A 184 8.18 7.58 5.57
N ILE A 185 8.04 8.64 4.78
CA ILE A 185 7.33 8.65 3.48
C ILE A 185 8.01 7.68 2.49
N ALA A 186 9.34 7.67 2.44
CA ALA A 186 10.08 6.79 1.55
C ALA A 186 9.88 5.32 1.90
N TYR A 187 9.97 4.95 3.17
CA TYR A 187 9.75 3.57 3.58
C TYR A 187 8.31 3.13 3.38
N ASP A 188 7.32 3.99 3.64
CA ASP A 188 5.91 3.70 3.38
C ASP A 188 5.61 3.59 1.88
N SER A 189 6.29 4.37 1.03
CA SER A 189 6.10 4.30 -0.42
C SER A 189 6.39 2.91 -0.98
N GLY A 190 7.27 2.14 -0.36
CA GLY A 190 7.52 0.75 -0.72
C GLY A 190 6.30 -0.17 -0.54
N GLY A 191 5.45 0.12 0.44
CA GLY A 191 4.21 -0.63 0.67
C GLY A 191 3.02 -0.10 -0.14
N VAL A 192 2.96 1.21 -0.39
CA VAL A 192 1.83 1.85 -1.09
C VAL A 192 1.71 1.44 -2.56
N THR A 193 2.79 0.96 -3.18
CA THR A 193 2.87 0.65 -4.61
C THR A 193 2.21 -0.65 -5.04
N THR A 194 1.80 -1.48 -4.10
CA THR A 194 1.37 -2.85 -4.38
C THR A 194 -0.10 -3.04 -3.99
N SER A 195 -0.99 -2.87 -4.96
CA SER A 195 -2.44 -2.89 -4.79
C SER A 195 -3.09 -4.20 -5.20
N THR A 196 -4.40 -4.27 -4.97
CA THR A 196 -5.30 -5.32 -5.45
C THR A 196 -5.23 -5.55 -6.96
N ILE A 197 -4.66 -4.61 -7.71
CA ILE A 197 -4.52 -4.64 -9.17
C ILE A 197 -3.11 -5.03 -9.58
N THR A 198 -2.13 -4.29 -9.08
CA THR A 198 -0.72 -4.45 -9.47
C THR A 198 -0.23 -5.85 -9.12
N VAL A 199 -0.58 -6.35 -7.94
CA VAL A 199 -0.11 -7.64 -7.41
C VAL A 199 -0.52 -8.82 -8.30
N PRO A 200 -1.82 -9.08 -8.60
CA PRO A 200 -2.19 -10.22 -9.42
C PRO A 200 -1.63 -10.12 -10.85
N LEU A 201 -1.56 -8.92 -11.40
CA LEU A 201 -1.09 -8.69 -12.77
C LEU A 201 0.42 -8.94 -12.89
N VAL A 202 1.20 -8.43 -11.93
CA VAL A 202 2.66 -8.63 -11.87
C VAL A 202 3.00 -10.09 -11.55
N ALA A 203 2.27 -10.74 -10.62
CA ALA A 203 2.45 -12.16 -10.34
C ALA A 203 2.13 -13.03 -11.56
N ALA A 204 1.04 -12.72 -12.29
CA ALA A 204 0.68 -13.42 -13.52
C ALA A 204 1.75 -13.23 -14.61
N LEU A 205 2.31 -12.02 -14.78
CA LEU A 205 3.41 -11.75 -15.69
C LEU A 205 4.64 -12.59 -15.33
N GLY A 206 5.05 -12.59 -14.07
CA GLY A 206 6.23 -13.32 -13.59
C GLY A 206 6.10 -14.82 -13.77
N VAL A 207 5.01 -15.41 -13.28
CA VAL A 207 4.73 -16.85 -13.39
C VAL A 207 4.55 -17.25 -14.86
N GLY A 208 3.82 -16.46 -15.66
CA GLY A 208 3.61 -16.71 -17.09
C GLY A 208 4.91 -16.68 -17.89
N LEU A 209 5.78 -15.71 -17.61
CA LEU A 209 7.09 -15.62 -18.25
C LEU A 209 8.01 -16.79 -17.85
N ALA A 210 8.09 -17.10 -16.55
CA ALA A 210 8.89 -18.23 -16.06
C ALA A 210 8.43 -19.58 -16.62
N SER A 211 7.11 -19.76 -16.77
CA SER A 211 6.53 -20.97 -17.39
C SER A 211 6.83 -21.08 -18.90
N SER A 212 7.08 -19.95 -19.57
CA SER A 212 7.32 -19.90 -21.02
C SER A 212 8.80 -20.10 -21.39
N ILE A 213 9.72 -19.93 -20.45
CA ILE A 213 11.17 -20.01 -20.67
C ILE A 213 11.68 -21.39 -20.25
N LYS A 214 12.33 -22.12 -21.17
CA LYS A 214 12.95 -23.43 -20.85
C LYS A 214 14.00 -23.29 -19.77
N GLY A 215 13.92 -24.17 -18.76
CA GLY A 215 14.88 -24.22 -17.65
C GLY A 215 14.58 -23.21 -16.52
N ARG A 216 13.43 -22.55 -16.53
CA ARG A 216 12.93 -21.72 -15.42
C ARG A 216 11.88 -22.49 -14.60
N ASN A 217 11.87 -22.23 -13.30
CA ASN A 217 10.91 -22.80 -12.38
C ASN A 217 9.90 -21.70 -11.99
N PRO A 218 8.58 -21.85 -12.28
CA PRO A 218 7.57 -20.85 -11.96
C PRO A 218 7.54 -20.45 -10.47
N MET A 219 7.82 -21.37 -9.53
CA MET A 219 7.89 -21.06 -8.10
C MET A 219 9.12 -20.23 -7.73
N LEU A 220 10.29 -20.58 -8.28
CA LEU A 220 11.56 -19.92 -7.92
C LEU A 220 11.79 -18.64 -8.71
N ASP A 221 11.44 -18.66 -10.00
CA ASP A 221 11.76 -17.57 -10.92
C ASP A 221 10.56 -16.65 -11.17
N GLY A 222 9.32 -17.16 -11.06
CA GLY A 222 8.10 -16.43 -11.38
C GLY A 222 7.65 -15.46 -10.28
N PHE A 223 7.91 -15.78 -9.02
CA PHE A 223 7.68 -14.88 -7.88
C PHE A 223 8.90 -13.98 -7.62
N GLY A 224 8.70 -12.93 -6.84
CA GLY A 224 9.73 -11.96 -6.45
C GLY A 224 9.72 -10.67 -7.25
N LEU A 225 8.79 -10.48 -8.19
CA LEU A 225 8.63 -9.22 -8.90
C LEU A 225 8.01 -8.14 -8.01
N ILE A 226 7.08 -8.53 -7.16
CA ILE A 226 6.39 -7.65 -6.21
C ILE A 226 7.40 -7.11 -5.19
N ALA A 227 8.33 -7.95 -4.74
CA ALA A 227 9.40 -7.55 -3.85
C ALA A 227 10.26 -6.40 -4.42
N PHE A 228 10.58 -6.43 -5.73
CA PHE A 228 11.27 -5.30 -6.37
C PHE A 228 10.39 -4.06 -6.47
N ALA A 229 9.09 -4.23 -6.74
CA ALA A 229 8.12 -3.16 -6.79
C ALA A 229 7.95 -2.47 -5.43
N SER A 230 8.19 -3.16 -4.31
CA SER A 230 8.22 -2.57 -2.97
C SER A 230 9.58 -1.96 -2.60
N LEU A 231 10.69 -2.52 -3.09
CA LEU A 231 12.04 -2.11 -2.69
C LEU A 231 12.53 -0.84 -3.41
N LEU A 232 12.35 -0.78 -4.74
CA LEU A 232 12.88 0.35 -5.53
C LEU A 232 12.22 1.69 -5.18
N PRO A 233 10.90 1.79 -4.92
CA PRO A 233 10.30 3.04 -4.49
C PRO A 233 10.96 3.67 -3.28
N ILE A 234 11.34 2.87 -2.29
CA ILE A 234 12.05 3.37 -1.10
C ILE A 234 13.31 4.13 -1.51
N ILE A 235 14.14 3.52 -2.36
CA ILE A 235 15.38 4.14 -2.84
C ILE A 235 15.11 5.43 -3.61
N PHE A 236 14.13 5.38 -4.52
CA PHE A 236 13.83 6.52 -5.38
C PHE A 236 13.22 7.70 -4.61
N VAL A 237 12.37 7.44 -3.60
CA VAL A 237 11.78 8.49 -2.77
C VAL A 237 12.81 9.05 -1.79
N LEU A 238 13.73 8.26 -1.25
CA LEU A 238 14.88 8.78 -0.51
C LEU A 238 15.72 9.74 -1.38
N LEU A 239 15.99 9.37 -2.63
CA LEU A 239 16.70 10.23 -3.59
C LEU A 239 15.89 11.47 -3.96
N TYR A 240 14.57 11.38 -4.07
CA TYR A 240 13.66 12.51 -4.28
C TYR A 240 13.76 13.50 -3.11
N GLY A 241 13.76 13.04 -1.86
CA GLY A 241 13.96 13.89 -0.68
C GLY A 241 15.32 14.56 -0.66
N ILE A 242 16.41 13.83 -0.97
CA ILE A 242 17.76 14.38 -1.07
C ILE A 242 17.83 15.48 -2.16
N ALA A 243 17.22 15.25 -3.33
CA ALA A 243 17.18 16.20 -4.41
C ALA A 243 16.34 17.45 -4.07
N GLY A 244 15.26 17.27 -3.29
CA GLY A 244 14.44 18.37 -2.78
C GLY A 244 15.21 19.25 -1.79
N GLU A 245 15.87 18.64 -0.80
CA GLU A 245 16.71 19.38 0.17
C GLU A 245 17.86 20.13 -0.52
N ALA A 246 18.41 19.57 -1.58
CA ALA A 246 19.42 20.23 -2.40
C ALA A 246 18.87 21.40 -3.25
N GLY A 247 17.56 21.69 -3.20
CA GLY A 247 16.91 22.76 -3.95
C GLY A 247 16.73 22.48 -5.45
N TRP A 248 16.78 21.21 -5.86
CA TRP A 248 16.63 20.84 -7.29
C TRP A 248 15.16 20.65 -7.69
N LEU A 249 14.26 20.36 -6.74
CA LEU A 249 12.87 20.02 -7.01
C LEU A 249 11.89 21.08 -6.52
N TRP A 250 12.18 21.73 -5.41
CA TRP A 250 11.41 22.86 -4.86
C TRP A 250 12.34 23.89 -4.22
N GLU A 251 11.87 25.13 -4.18
CA GLU A 251 12.57 26.20 -3.51
C GLU A 251 12.35 26.13 -1.99
N ALA A 252 13.34 26.57 -1.22
CA ALA A 252 13.21 26.65 0.22
C ALA A 252 12.03 27.58 0.58
N PRO A 253 11.07 27.13 1.39
CA PRO A 253 9.87 27.90 1.69
C PRO A 253 10.21 29.15 2.49
N GLN A 254 9.47 30.23 2.26
CA GLN A 254 9.51 31.45 3.06
C GLN A 254 8.46 31.28 4.19
N CYS A 255 8.85 30.63 5.27
CA CYS A 255 7.99 30.52 6.44
C CYS A 255 8.33 31.61 7.46
N ASP A 256 7.38 32.50 7.76
CA ASP A 256 7.46 33.40 8.89
C ASP A 256 7.26 32.61 10.19
N ALA A 257 8.24 32.65 11.09
CA ALA A 257 8.20 31.95 12.38
C ALA A 257 6.99 32.32 13.28
N GLY A 258 6.19 33.31 12.88
CA GLY A 258 4.97 33.75 13.57
C GLY A 258 3.69 33.00 13.17
N GLN A 259 3.68 32.29 12.05
CA GLN A 259 2.47 31.55 11.57
C GLN A 259 2.32 30.16 12.19
N LEU A 260 3.42 29.54 12.62
CA LEU A 260 3.41 28.18 13.21
C LEU A 260 2.59 28.02 14.51
N ILE A 261 2.28 29.14 15.22
CA ILE A 261 1.61 29.06 16.53
C ILE A 261 0.10 29.26 16.45
N THR A 262 -0.44 29.76 15.33
CA THR A 262 -1.84 30.19 15.27
C THR A 262 -2.79 29.16 14.63
N GLU A 263 -2.31 28.19 13.87
CA GLU A 263 -3.17 27.25 13.14
C GLU A 263 -3.39 25.91 13.85
N THR A 264 -2.53 25.53 14.80
CA THR A 264 -2.73 24.31 15.61
C THR A 264 -3.96 24.33 16.52
N ALA A 265 -4.59 25.50 16.71
CA ALA A 265 -5.79 25.64 17.53
C ALA A 265 -7.10 25.74 16.71
N ALA A 266 -7.03 25.85 15.40
CA ALA A 266 -8.22 26.10 14.54
C ALA A 266 -8.71 24.90 13.74
N ALA A 267 -7.96 23.79 13.69
CA ALA A 267 -8.27 22.65 12.83
C ALA A 267 -9.27 21.62 13.38
N ALA A 268 -10.00 21.94 14.45
CA ALA A 268 -11.01 21.06 15.04
C ALA A 268 -12.46 21.51 14.79
N VAL A 269 -12.71 22.32 13.76
CA VAL A 269 -14.09 22.58 13.33
C VAL A 269 -14.46 21.59 12.24
N VAL A 270 -15.19 20.55 12.63
CA VAL A 270 -15.94 19.70 11.69
C VAL A 270 -16.93 20.62 10.98
N GLU A 271 -16.54 21.13 9.81
CA GLU A 271 -17.49 21.81 8.94
C GLU A 271 -18.61 20.83 8.59
N HIS A 272 -19.83 21.20 8.91
CA HIS A 272 -21.02 20.52 8.46
C HIS A 272 -21.08 20.70 6.94
N SER A 273 -20.51 19.76 6.20
CA SER A 273 -20.59 19.72 4.75
C SER A 273 -22.06 19.59 4.36
N THR A 274 -22.58 20.61 3.70
CA THR A 274 -23.90 20.56 3.07
C THR A 274 -23.82 19.62 1.86
N VAL A 275 -24.94 18.99 1.46
CA VAL A 275 -24.99 18.07 0.31
C VAL A 275 -24.44 18.73 -0.97
N ASP A 276 -24.60 20.05 -1.11
CA ASP A 276 -24.07 20.83 -2.24
C ASP A 276 -22.54 20.92 -2.24
N SER A 277 -21.88 20.95 -1.06
CA SER A 277 -20.41 20.93 -0.97
C SER A 277 -19.84 19.57 -1.36
N VAL A 278 -20.44 18.48 -0.89
CA VAL A 278 -20.03 17.09 -1.22
C VAL A 278 -20.12 16.82 -2.71
N PHE A 279 -21.18 17.33 -3.38
CA PHE A 279 -21.33 17.16 -4.83
C PHE A 279 -20.30 17.96 -5.63
N THR A 280 -20.00 19.18 -5.21
CA THR A 280 -18.98 20.04 -5.86
C THR A 280 -17.58 19.41 -5.72
N GLU A 281 -17.26 18.93 -4.53
CA GLU A 281 -16.01 18.22 -4.23
C GLU A 281 -15.88 16.95 -5.08
N PHE A 282 -16.96 16.14 -5.20
CA PHE A 282 -16.98 14.98 -6.08
C PHE A 282 -16.67 15.32 -7.54
N ILE A 283 -17.21 16.44 -8.06
CA ILE A 283 -16.93 16.85 -9.44
C ILE A 283 -15.46 17.24 -9.62
N ASN A 284 -14.87 17.91 -8.64
CA ASN A 284 -13.44 18.25 -8.67
C ASN A 284 -12.57 16.98 -8.64
N ILE A 285 -12.81 16.08 -7.68
CA ILE A 285 -12.12 14.78 -7.58
C ILE A 285 -12.29 13.98 -8.90
N LEU A 286 -13.47 13.98 -9.49
CA LEU A 286 -13.70 13.30 -10.77
C LEU A 286 -12.89 13.93 -11.91
N ALA A 287 -12.77 15.25 -11.96
CA ALA A 287 -11.98 15.95 -12.97
C ALA A 287 -10.49 15.63 -12.83
N ASP A 288 -9.96 15.64 -11.61
CA ASP A 288 -8.57 15.28 -11.31
C ASP A 288 -8.29 13.80 -11.62
N THR A 289 -9.23 12.91 -11.24
CA THR A 289 -9.15 11.48 -11.58
C THR A 289 -9.09 11.23 -13.09
N VAL A 290 -9.82 12.00 -13.89
CA VAL A 290 -9.74 11.89 -15.37
C VAL A 290 -8.33 12.23 -15.85
N LEU A 291 -7.72 13.30 -15.34
CA LEU A 291 -6.35 13.69 -15.69
C LEU A 291 -5.33 12.62 -15.28
N ASP A 292 -5.50 12.00 -14.13
CA ASP A 292 -4.63 10.95 -13.61
C ASP A 292 -4.69 9.64 -14.42
N VAL A 293 -5.85 9.29 -14.96
CA VAL A 293 -6.05 8.05 -15.72
C VAL A 293 -5.70 8.20 -17.22
N ILE A 294 -5.70 9.41 -17.76
CA ILE A 294 -5.33 9.68 -19.17
C ILE A 294 -3.98 9.05 -19.57
N PRO A 295 -2.88 9.18 -18.81
CA PRO A 295 -1.61 8.56 -19.17
C PRO A 295 -1.70 7.05 -19.36
N ILE A 296 -2.49 6.36 -18.54
CA ILE A 296 -2.69 4.91 -18.65
C ILE A 296 -3.45 4.57 -19.94
N ILE A 297 -4.51 5.31 -20.22
CA ILE A 297 -5.30 5.11 -21.44
C ILE A 297 -4.41 5.30 -22.66
N LEU A 298 -3.63 6.38 -22.71
CA LEU A 298 -2.71 6.67 -23.80
C LEU A 298 -1.63 5.57 -23.97
N LEU A 299 -1.10 5.07 -22.84
CA LEU A 299 -0.11 4.01 -22.84
C LEU A 299 -0.69 2.69 -23.40
N ILE A 300 -1.88 2.28 -22.96
CA ILE A 300 -2.56 1.10 -23.47
C ILE A 300 -2.86 1.24 -24.95
N LEU A 301 -3.39 2.39 -25.39
CA LEU A 301 -3.65 2.67 -26.80
C LEU A 301 -2.38 2.62 -27.64
N PHE A 302 -1.28 3.20 -27.14
CA PHE A 302 0.02 3.17 -27.82
C PHE A 302 0.51 1.74 -28.05
N PHE A 303 0.56 0.91 -26.99
CA PHE A 303 1.03 -0.47 -27.13
C PHE A 303 0.11 -1.30 -28.04
N GLN A 304 -1.20 -1.16 -27.89
CA GLN A 304 -2.17 -1.92 -28.68
C GLN A 304 -2.12 -1.56 -30.17
N LEU A 305 -2.10 -0.26 -30.50
CA LEU A 305 -2.21 0.22 -31.89
C LEU A 305 -0.87 0.24 -32.62
N PHE A 306 0.21 0.68 -31.96
CA PHE A 306 1.49 0.88 -32.60
C PHE A 306 2.45 -0.31 -32.48
N VAL A 307 2.43 -1.02 -31.33
CA VAL A 307 3.37 -2.11 -31.07
C VAL A 307 2.78 -3.47 -31.46
N ILE A 308 1.56 -3.79 -31.01
CA ILE A 308 0.90 -5.05 -31.32
C ILE A 308 0.23 -4.98 -32.69
N ARG A 309 -0.27 -3.80 -33.06
CA ARG A 309 -0.97 -3.55 -34.34
C ARG A 309 -2.21 -4.41 -34.51
N GLN A 310 -2.93 -4.69 -33.42
CA GLN A 310 -4.19 -5.43 -33.42
C GLN A 310 -5.34 -4.51 -32.99
N ARG A 311 -6.49 -4.67 -33.62
CA ARG A 311 -7.73 -4.00 -33.19
C ARG A 311 -8.24 -4.59 -31.89
N PHE A 312 -8.88 -3.76 -31.09
CA PHE A 312 -9.55 -4.25 -29.88
C PHE A 312 -10.70 -5.20 -30.23
N ASN A 313 -10.74 -6.36 -29.61
CA ASN A 313 -11.80 -7.34 -29.84
C ASN A 313 -13.18 -6.85 -29.39
N HIS A 314 -13.23 -6.05 -28.31
CA HIS A 314 -14.45 -5.53 -27.71
C HIS A 314 -14.30 -4.08 -27.24
N PRO A 315 -14.24 -3.07 -28.13
CA PRO A 315 -13.97 -1.68 -27.74
C PRO A 315 -15.04 -1.08 -26.79
N GLN A 316 -16.29 -1.52 -26.91
CA GLN A 316 -17.38 -1.08 -26.02
C GLN A 316 -17.17 -1.55 -24.57
N ARG A 317 -16.68 -2.77 -24.35
CA ARG A 317 -16.37 -3.27 -23.01
C ARG A 317 -15.19 -2.53 -22.40
N LEU A 318 -14.21 -2.22 -23.22
CA LEU A 318 -13.06 -1.43 -22.82
C LEU A 318 -13.48 -0.03 -22.36
N LEU A 319 -14.26 0.66 -23.18
CA LEU A 319 -14.77 2.00 -22.83
C LEU A 319 -15.62 1.97 -21.54
N ALA A 320 -16.52 0.98 -21.43
CA ALA A 320 -17.32 0.81 -20.21
C ALA A 320 -16.42 0.52 -18.99
N GLY A 321 -15.40 -0.31 -19.14
CA GLY A 321 -14.41 -0.58 -18.09
C GLY A 321 -13.69 0.70 -17.63
N PHE A 322 -13.25 1.55 -18.54
CA PHE A 322 -12.65 2.84 -18.19
C PHE A 322 -13.60 3.78 -17.47
N VAL A 323 -14.85 3.88 -17.92
CA VAL A 323 -15.87 4.69 -17.22
C VAL A 323 -16.08 4.19 -15.79
N PHE A 324 -16.14 2.88 -15.59
CA PHE A 324 -16.27 2.29 -14.26
C PHE A 324 -15.03 2.54 -13.40
N VAL A 325 -13.82 2.47 -13.98
CA VAL A 325 -12.57 2.79 -13.26
C VAL A 325 -12.57 4.24 -12.80
N LEU A 326 -12.91 5.19 -13.68
CA LEU A 326 -12.95 6.62 -13.35
C LEU A 326 -13.98 6.93 -12.25
N LEU A 327 -15.22 6.45 -12.42
CA LEU A 327 -16.26 6.64 -11.41
C LEU A 327 -15.90 5.95 -10.10
N GLY A 328 -15.37 4.74 -10.18
CA GLY A 328 -14.95 3.96 -9.02
C GLY A 328 -13.84 4.65 -8.23
N LEU A 329 -12.83 5.16 -8.92
CA LEU A 329 -11.71 5.86 -8.30
C LEU A 329 -12.18 7.16 -7.63
N ALA A 330 -12.97 7.98 -8.31
CA ALA A 330 -13.49 9.23 -7.74
C ALA A 330 -14.38 8.99 -6.50
N LEU A 331 -15.32 8.03 -6.56
CA LEU A 331 -16.14 7.65 -5.41
C LEU A 331 -15.31 7.10 -4.25
N PHE A 332 -14.28 6.31 -4.57
CA PHE A 332 -13.39 5.73 -3.57
C PHE A 332 -12.56 6.80 -2.86
N LEU A 333 -11.92 7.72 -3.60
CA LEU A 333 -11.14 8.81 -3.02
C LEU A 333 -12.01 9.69 -2.12
N GLN A 334 -13.18 10.10 -2.58
CA GLN A 334 -14.11 10.84 -1.74
C GLN A 334 -14.53 10.07 -0.47
N GLY A 335 -14.76 8.77 -0.61
CA GLY A 335 -15.06 7.91 0.54
C GLY A 335 -13.90 7.76 1.52
N LEU A 336 -12.64 7.78 1.04
CA LEU A 336 -11.45 7.81 1.89
C LEU A 336 -11.41 9.06 2.77
N GLU A 337 -11.62 10.24 2.16
CA GLU A 337 -11.63 11.51 2.87
C GLU A 337 -12.78 11.64 3.88
N MET A 338 -13.96 11.11 3.52
CA MET A 338 -15.15 11.20 4.37
C MET A 338 -15.22 10.14 5.48
N ALA A 339 -14.54 8.98 5.34
CA ALA A 339 -14.66 7.88 6.28
C ALA A 339 -13.32 7.31 6.76
N LEU A 340 -12.48 6.77 5.89
CA LEU A 340 -11.33 5.98 6.34
C LEU A 340 -10.25 6.83 7.02
N PHE A 341 -9.92 8.00 6.49
CA PHE A 341 -9.01 8.93 7.15
C PHE A 341 -9.58 9.47 8.47
N PRO A 342 -10.83 10.00 8.52
CA PRO A 342 -11.41 10.41 9.79
C PRO A 342 -11.50 9.30 10.82
N ILE A 343 -11.87 8.07 10.45
CA ILE A 343 -11.91 6.93 11.37
C ILE A 343 -10.51 6.67 11.96
N GLY A 344 -9.46 6.64 11.14
CA GLY A 344 -8.09 6.41 11.61
C GLY A 344 -7.63 7.49 12.58
N LYS A 345 -7.81 8.77 12.23
CA LYS A 345 -7.47 9.93 13.07
C LYS A 345 -8.32 9.97 14.35
N LEU A 346 -9.63 9.69 14.26
CA LEU A 346 -10.54 9.66 15.41
C LEU A 346 -10.16 8.57 16.41
N MET A 347 -9.91 7.34 15.92
CA MET A 347 -9.45 6.24 16.78
C MET A 347 -8.13 6.57 17.47
N ALA A 348 -7.19 7.18 16.74
CA ALA A 348 -5.94 7.65 17.34
C ALA A 348 -6.22 8.65 18.48
N ALA A 349 -7.01 9.69 18.23
CA ALA A 349 -7.32 10.74 19.19
C ALA A 349 -8.07 10.21 20.43
N GLN A 350 -9.04 9.33 20.24
CA GLN A 350 -9.82 8.77 21.35
C GLN A 350 -8.99 7.80 22.20
N LEU A 351 -8.22 6.91 21.57
CA LEU A 351 -7.42 5.91 22.26
C LEU A 351 -6.16 6.51 22.95
N THR A 352 -5.72 7.69 22.52
CA THR A 352 -4.61 8.42 23.16
C THR A 352 -5.08 9.52 24.12
N ASN A 353 -6.40 9.69 24.28
CA ASN A 353 -6.94 10.72 25.17
C ASN A 353 -6.42 10.48 26.61
N PRO A 354 -5.78 11.49 27.25
CA PRO A 354 -5.21 11.35 28.59
C PRO A 354 -6.21 10.90 29.65
N VAL A 355 -7.48 11.33 29.53
CA VAL A 355 -8.56 10.92 30.44
C VAL A 355 -8.89 9.43 30.28
N PHE A 356 -8.86 8.92 29.04
CA PHE A 356 -9.09 7.51 28.75
C PHE A 356 -7.90 6.64 29.24
N LEU A 357 -6.66 7.08 28.96
CA LEU A 357 -5.45 6.33 29.33
C LEU A 357 -5.19 6.33 30.86
N ALA A 358 -5.37 7.48 31.52
CA ALA A 358 -5.08 7.60 32.95
C ALA A 358 -6.16 6.99 33.85
N GLY A 359 -7.35 6.70 33.32
CA GLY A 359 -8.50 6.44 34.16
C GLY A 359 -8.79 7.64 35.09
N ALA A 360 -9.74 7.54 35.99
CA ALA A 360 -10.18 8.66 36.82
C ALA A 360 -9.16 9.17 37.88
N SER A 361 -7.91 8.72 37.91
CA SER A 361 -7.02 8.91 39.06
C SER A 361 -5.58 9.38 38.86
N ASN A 362 -5.07 9.60 37.63
CA ASN A 362 -3.66 9.94 37.44
C ASN A 362 -3.43 11.22 36.65
N SER A 363 -2.39 11.98 37.05
CA SER A 363 -1.95 13.18 36.33
C SER A 363 -1.42 12.83 34.94
N PRO A 364 -1.71 13.62 33.89
CA PRO A 364 -1.28 13.37 32.51
C PRO A 364 0.26 13.32 32.31
N GLU A 365 1.03 13.80 33.26
CA GLU A 365 2.50 13.92 33.16
C GLU A 365 3.29 12.61 33.35
N ALA A 366 2.63 11.49 33.64
CA ALA A 366 3.28 10.23 34.01
C ALA A 366 2.93 9.04 33.09
N LEU A 367 2.35 9.26 31.90
CA LEU A 367 1.99 8.18 30.98
C LEU A 367 3.23 7.48 30.42
N GLY A 368 3.37 6.19 30.72
CA GLY A 368 4.39 5.32 30.15
C GLY A 368 3.91 4.58 28.90
N TRP A 369 4.83 3.96 28.17
CA TRP A 369 4.50 3.20 26.97
C TRP A 369 3.51 2.04 27.22
N ILE A 370 3.42 1.50 28.45
CA ILE A 370 2.50 0.43 28.81
C ILE A 370 1.05 0.93 28.84
N ASP A 371 0.83 2.20 29.15
CA ASP A 371 -0.53 2.75 29.28
C ASP A 371 -1.27 2.80 27.93
N TYR A 372 -0.55 2.72 26.82
CA TYR A 372 -1.08 2.68 25.44
C TYR A 372 -1.53 1.27 25.00
N TYR A 373 -1.77 0.32 25.89
CA TYR A 373 -2.09 -1.08 25.54
C TYR A 373 -3.34 -1.21 24.66
N TRP A 374 -4.33 -0.34 24.79
CA TRP A 374 -5.51 -0.32 23.92
C TRP A 374 -5.17 0.11 22.50
N VAL A 375 -4.26 1.05 22.33
CA VAL A 375 -3.75 1.48 21.01
C VAL A 375 -3.03 0.31 20.33
N TYR A 376 -2.20 -0.43 21.09
CA TYR A 376 -1.50 -1.62 20.55
C TYR A 376 -2.48 -2.72 20.16
N LEU A 377 -3.51 -2.97 20.99
CA LEU A 377 -4.53 -3.96 20.68
C LEU A 377 -5.33 -3.56 19.43
N PHE A 378 -5.70 -2.29 19.31
CA PHE A 378 -6.37 -1.75 18.12
C PHE A 378 -5.50 -1.94 16.86
N ALA A 379 -4.24 -1.54 16.93
CA ALA A 379 -3.27 -1.69 15.84
C ALA A 379 -3.12 -3.16 15.40
N PHE A 380 -3.03 -4.08 16.37
CA PHE A 380 -2.97 -5.52 16.11
C PHE A 380 -4.23 -6.02 15.39
N MET A 381 -5.41 -5.66 15.91
CA MET A 381 -6.68 -6.10 15.35
C MET A 381 -6.93 -5.52 13.94
N ILE A 382 -6.59 -4.25 13.72
CA ILE A 382 -6.67 -3.63 12.38
C ILE A 382 -5.72 -4.31 11.41
N GLY A 383 -4.45 -4.49 11.77
CA GLY A 383 -3.48 -5.17 10.91
C GLY A 383 -3.87 -6.59 10.55
N PHE A 384 -4.41 -7.35 11.51
CA PHE A 384 -4.90 -8.70 11.26
C PHE A 384 -6.14 -8.70 10.37
N SER A 385 -7.13 -7.87 10.68
CA SER A 385 -8.43 -7.85 9.99
C SER A 385 -8.33 -7.37 8.55
N THR A 386 -7.55 -6.32 8.29
CA THR A 386 -7.33 -5.82 6.93
C THR A 386 -6.63 -6.86 6.06
N THR A 387 -5.63 -7.55 6.62
CA THR A 387 -4.80 -8.48 5.85
C THR A 387 -5.51 -9.81 5.58
N ILE A 388 -6.25 -10.34 6.55
CA ILE A 388 -6.94 -11.64 6.35
C ILE A 388 -8.04 -11.55 5.27
N ALA A 389 -8.60 -10.36 5.07
CA ALA A 389 -9.60 -10.07 4.05
C ALA A 389 -9.01 -9.69 2.68
N GLU A 390 -7.68 -9.50 2.58
CA GLU A 390 -7.01 -8.96 1.41
C GLU A 390 -7.14 -9.85 0.16
N PRO A 391 -7.79 -9.37 -0.93
CA PRO A 391 -7.98 -10.16 -2.16
C PRO A 391 -6.67 -10.49 -2.88
N SER A 392 -5.70 -9.57 -2.86
CA SER A 392 -4.37 -9.78 -3.47
C SER A 392 -3.65 -10.95 -2.82
N LEU A 393 -3.72 -11.04 -1.49
CA LEU A 393 -3.13 -12.14 -0.73
C LEU A 393 -3.80 -13.47 -1.07
N LEU A 394 -5.13 -13.47 -1.21
CA LEU A 394 -5.87 -14.67 -1.62
C LEU A 394 -5.45 -15.13 -3.03
N ALA A 395 -5.34 -14.20 -3.99
CA ALA A 395 -4.93 -14.50 -5.36
C ALA A 395 -3.50 -15.11 -5.42
N VAL A 396 -2.56 -14.53 -4.67
CA VAL A 396 -1.19 -15.04 -4.58
C VAL A 396 -1.15 -16.39 -3.86
N ALA A 397 -1.92 -16.58 -2.78
CA ALA A 397 -1.98 -17.83 -2.04
C ALA A 397 -2.56 -18.99 -2.88
N ILE A 398 -3.62 -18.75 -3.65
CA ILE A 398 -4.18 -19.72 -4.60
C ILE A 398 -3.13 -20.10 -5.64
N LYS A 399 -2.42 -19.12 -6.19
CA LYS A 399 -1.40 -19.38 -7.21
C LYS A 399 -0.20 -20.14 -6.64
N ALA A 400 0.20 -19.82 -5.41
CA ALA A 400 1.26 -20.55 -4.70
C ALA A 400 0.88 -22.00 -4.41
N GLU A 401 -0.36 -22.27 -3.98
CA GLU A 401 -0.87 -23.64 -3.76
C GLU A 401 -0.90 -24.44 -5.07
N GLU A 402 -1.43 -23.84 -6.15
CA GLU A 402 -1.49 -24.47 -7.48
C GLU A 402 -0.10 -24.88 -7.97
N ILE A 403 0.87 -23.98 -7.93
CA ILE A 403 2.23 -24.21 -8.44
C ILE A 403 3.04 -25.15 -7.53
N SER A 404 2.80 -25.09 -6.21
CA SER A 404 3.48 -25.95 -5.23
C SER A 404 2.90 -27.36 -5.15
N GLY A 405 1.77 -27.64 -5.87
CA GLY A 405 1.07 -28.91 -5.79
C GLY A 405 0.46 -29.17 -4.41
N GLY A 406 0.04 -28.12 -3.70
CA GLY A 406 -0.56 -28.20 -2.36
C GLY A 406 0.43 -28.20 -1.19
N ALA A 407 1.74 -28.07 -1.47
CA ALA A 407 2.76 -28.00 -0.39
C ALA A 407 2.62 -26.71 0.45
N ILE A 408 2.10 -25.64 -0.14
CA ILE A 408 1.79 -24.38 0.53
C ILE A 408 0.28 -24.26 0.65
N SER A 409 -0.25 -24.24 1.89
CA SER A 409 -1.68 -24.11 2.14
C SER A 409 -2.11 -22.65 2.03
N ILE A 410 -3.22 -22.36 1.33
CA ILE A 410 -3.83 -21.03 1.21
C ILE A 410 -4.06 -20.42 2.60
N TRP A 411 -4.72 -21.15 3.50
CA TRP A 411 -5.02 -20.66 4.83
C TRP A 411 -3.78 -20.47 5.70
N GLY A 412 -2.80 -21.39 5.61
CA GLY A 412 -1.54 -21.28 6.34
C GLY A 412 -0.76 -20.02 5.96
N LEU A 413 -0.67 -19.73 4.66
CA LEU A 413 -0.01 -18.53 4.16
C LEU A 413 -0.75 -17.26 4.59
N ARG A 414 -2.08 -17.21 4.42
CA ARG A 414 -2.88 -16.03 4.80
C ARG A 414 -2.78 -15.71 6.29
N ILE A 415 -2.88 -16.71 7.17
CA ILE A 415 -2.75 -16.52 8.62
C ILE A 415 -1.32 -16.08 8.98
N ALA A 416 -0.29 -16.68 8.39
CA ALA A 416 1.09 -16.28 8.64
C ALA A 416 1.33 -14.81 8.28
N VAL A 417 0.84 -14.38 7.12
CA VAL A 417 0.92 -13.01 6.63
C VAL A 417 0.15 -12.05 7.54
N ALA A 418 -1.10 -12.38 7.90
CA ALA A 418 -1.94 -11.52 8.74
C ALA A 418 -1.36 -11.34 10.15
N ILE A 419 -0.78 -12.39 10.73
CA ILE A 419 -0.06 -12.30 12.00
C ILE A 419 1.18 -11.39 11.85
N GLY A 420 1.93 -11.52 10.75
CA GLY A 420 3.07 -10.65 10.46
C GLY A 420 2.67 -9.18 10.44
N VAL A 421 1.64 -8.83 9.66
CA VAL A 421 1.13 -7.44 9.57
C VAL A 421 0.67 -6.93 10.93
N ALA A 422 -0.10 -7.73 11.67
CA ALA A 422 -0.62 -7.36 12.98
C ALA A 422 0.52 -6.99 13.95
N PHE A 423 1.55 -7.84 14.03
CA PHE A 423 2.73 -7.54 14.84
C PHE A 423 3.52 -6.35 14.30
N GLY A 424 3.66 -6.23 12.98
CA GLY A 424 4.36 -5.13 12.34
C GLY A 424 3.73 -3.78 12.69
N ILE A 425 2.42 -3.62 12.45
CA ILE A 425 1.70 -2.36 12.77
C ILE A 425 1.76 -2.07 14.27
N THR A 426 1.59 -3.09 15.13
CA THR A 426 1.69 -2.92 16.60
C THR A 426 3.07 -2.41 17.01
N LEU A 427 4.15 -2.95 16.43
CA LEU A 427 5.50 -2.49 16.70
C LEU A 427 5.76 -1.09 16.14
N GLY A 428 5.18 -0.76 14.99
CA GLY A 428 5.22 0.58 14.43
C GLY A 428 4.51 1.61 15.33
N VAL A 429 3.36 1.25 15.90
CA VAL A 429 2.67 2.09 16.91
C VAL A 429 3.53 2.22 18.17
N TYR A 430 4.12 1.14 18.67
CA TYR A 430 5.07 1.21 19.78
C TYR A 430 6.23 2.17 19.49
N ARG A 431 6.75 2.17 18.25
CA ARG A 431 7.79 3.10 17.82
C ARG A 431 7.31 4.56 17.92
N ILE A 432 6.09 4.89 17.47
CA ILE A 432 5.52 6.24 17.60
C ILE A 432 5.42 6.63 19.08
N VAL A 433 4.85 5.77 19.92
CA VAL A 433 4.71 6.02 21.36
C VAL A 433 6.05 6.22 22.04
N SER A 434 7.06 5.39 21.73
CA SER A 434 8.39 5.47 22.36
C SER A 434 9.29 6.55 21.79
N GLY A 435 9.02 7.05 20.55
CA GLY A 435 9.81 8.04 19.84
C GLY A 435 11.17 7.57 19.37
N VAL A 436 11.33 6.28 19.19
CA VAL A 436 12.55 5.73 18.61
C VAL A 436 12.52 5.93 17.09
N PRO A 437 13.62 6.41 16.47
CA PRO A 437 13.69 6.61 15.03
C PRO A 437 13.34 5.35 14.23
N LEU A 438 12.61 5.52 13.11
CA LEU A 438 12.07 4.44 12.28
C LEU A 438 13.17 3.52 11.74
N GLU A 439 14.26 4.11 11.28
CA GLU A 439 15.34 3.42 10.60
C GLU A 439 15.99 2.34 11.46
N TYR A 440 16.06 2.49 12.77
CA TYR A 440 16.61 1.44 13.64
C TYR A 440 15.78 0.15 13.60
N PHE A 441 14.45 0.28 13.65
CA PHE A 441 13.57 -0.89 13.58
C PHE A 441 13.64 -1.56 12.21
N ILE A 442 13.65 -0.77 11.14
CA ILE A 442 13.66 -1.29 9.77
C ILE A 442 15.00 -1.96 9.45
N ILE A 443 16.13 -1.37 9.86
CA ILE A 443 17.47 -1.97 9.68
C ILE A 443 17.56 -3.30 10.42
N ILE A 444 17.11 -3.35 11.68
CA ILE A 444 17.08 -4.61 12.46
C ILE A 444 16.18 -5.63 11.75
N GLY A 445 15.01 -5.21 11.27
CA GLY A 445 14.11 -6.08 10.51
C GLY A 445 14.75 -6.63 9.23
N TYR A 446 15.45 -5.81 8.46
CA TYR A 446 16.21 -6.28 7.27
C TYR A 446 17.30 -7.27 7.63
N ILE A 447 18.04 -7.04 8.72
CA ILE A 447 19.03 -7.99 9.22
C ILE A 447 18.37 -9.34 9.55
N ILE A 448 17.23 -9.33 10.24
CA ILE A 448 16.47 -10.56 10.56
C ILE A 448 16.04 -11.26 9.26
N VAL A 449 15.48 -10.53 8.28
CA VAL A 449 15.08 -11.09 6.98
C VAL A 449 16.26 -11.72 6.25
N VAL A 450 17.42 -11.06 6.21
CA VAL A 450 18.64 -11.58 5.57
C VAL A 450 19.10 -12.86 6.26
N ILE A 451 19.13 -12.88 7.60
CA ILE A 451 19.49 -14.08 8.37
C ILE A 451 18.50 -15.22 8.10
N GLN A 452 17.20 -14.95 8.16
CA GLN A 452 16.17 -15.96 7.87
C GLN A 452 16.27 -16.50 6.44
N THR A 453 16.56 -15.64 5.46
CA THR A 453 16.72 -16.05 4.05
C THR A 453 17.82 -17.11 3.90
N TRP A 454 18.88 -17.03 4.71
CA TRP A 454 19.97 -18.02 4.68
C TRP A 454 19.54 -19.42 5.12
N PHE A 455 18.56 -19.49 6.03
CA PHE A 455 18.05 -20.74 6.60
C PHE A 455 16.71 -21.18 6.01
N ALA A 456 16.07 -20.36 5.19
CA ALA A 456 14.74 -20.65 4.63
C ALA A 456 14.82 -21.64 3.46
N PRO A 457 13.77 -22.50 3.30
CA PRO A 457 13.63 -23.34 2.12
C PRO A 457 13.61 -22.48 0.84
N ARG A 458 14.41 -22.84 -0.16
CA ARG A 458 14.57 -22.03 -1.39
C ARG A 458 13.26 -21.73 -2.11
N LEU A 459 12.31 -22.65 -2.05
CA LEU A 459 10.99 -22.50 -2.72
C LEU A 459 10.13 -21.38 -2.14
N ILE A 460 10.27 -21.10 -0.84
CA ILE A 460 9.44 -20.09 -0.19
C ILE A 460 10.03 -18.68 -0.30
N ILE A 461 11.33 -18.54 -0.53
CA ILE A 461 12.02 -17.25 -0.49
C ILE A 461 11.36 -16.21 -1.43
N PRO A 462 11.11 -16.49 -2.72
CA PRO A 462 10.49 -15.50 -3.60
C PRO A 462 9.08 -15.12 -3.14
N LEU A 463 8.29 -16.10 -2.69
CA LEU A 463 6.93 -15.89 -2.19
C LEU A 463 6.92 -15.11 -0.87
N ALA A 464 7.87 -15.39 0.05
CA ALA A 464 7.99 -14.65 1.29
C ALA A 464 8.33 -13.18 1.04
N TYR A 465 9.24 -12.90 0.13
CA TYR A 465 9.55 -11.52 -0.26
C TYR A 465 8.37 -10.81 -0.94
N ASP A 466 7.64 -11.50 -1.82
CA ASP A 466 6.42 -10.95 -2.43
C ASP A 466 5.32 -10.71 -1.39
N SER A 467 5.24 -11.53 -0.32
CA SER A 467 4.20 -11.36 0.70
C SER A 467 4.28 -10.01 1.41
N GLY A 468 5.46 -9.41 1.52
CA GLY A 468 5.62 -8.06 2.05
C GLY A 468 4.92 -6.99 1.23
N GLY A 469 4.89 -7.14 -0.10
CA GLY A 469 4.17 -6.21 -0.97
C GLY A 469 2.69 -6.54 -1.17
N VAL A 470 2.24 -7.74 -0.80
CA VAL A 470 0.85 -8.17 -1.02
C VAL A 470 -0.11 -7.66 0.08
N THR A 471 0.42 -7.21 1.22
CA THR A 471 -0.35 -6.91 2.44
C THR A 471 -0.89 -5.50 2.53
N THR A 472 -0.51 -4.66 1.60
CA THR A 472 -0.81 -3.23 1.61
C THR A 472 -1.82 -2.91 0.51
N SER A 473 -3.11 -2.99 0.85
CA SER A 473 -4.22 -2.73 -0.07
C SER A 473 -4.63 -1.26 -0.12
N THR A 474 -5.51 -0.96 -1.09
CA THR A 474 -6.16 0.35 -1.22
C THR A 474 -6.92 0.79 0.02
N VAL A 475 -7.31 -0.13 0.91
CA VAL A 475 -8.02 0.15 2.17
C VAL A 475 -7.05 0.18 3.35
N THR A 476 -6.13 -0.79 3.43
CA THR A 476 -5.18 -0.90 4.55
C THR A 476 -4.28 0.32 4.64
N VAL A 477 -3.75 0.77 3.50
CA VAL A 477 -2.78 1.87 3.44
C VAL A 477 -3.36 3.17 3.99
N PRO A 478 -4.50 3.71 3.50
CA PRO A 478 -5.04 4.96 4.02
C PRO A 478 -5.41 4.89 5.50
N LEU A 479 -6.00 3.77 5.93
CA LEU A 479 -6.40 3.62 7.33
C LEU A 479 -5.20 3.56 8.28
N VAL A 480 -4.15 2.81 7.90
CA VAL A 480 -2.94 2.68 8.71
C VAL A 480 -2.12 3.97 8.69
N ALA A 481 -2.05 4.67 7.54
CA ALA A 481 -1.44 6.00 7.45
C ALA A 481 -2.16 6.99 8.37
N ALA A 482 -3.50 7.08 8.29
CA ALA A 482 -4.30 7.96 9.13
C ALA A 482 -4.13 7.66 10.63
N LEU A 483 -4.03 6.37 11.00
CA LEU A 483 -3.73 5.98 12.38
C LEU A 483 -2.35 6.49 12.81
N GLY A 484 -1.32 6.33 11.98
CA GLY A 484 0.04 6.78 12.29
C GLY A 484 0.12 8.29 12.44
N LEU A 485 -0.47 9.02 11.49
CA LEU A 485 -0.53 10.48 11.50
C LEU A 485 -1.31 10.99 12.72
N GLY A 486 -2.48 10.41 13.01
CA GLY A 486 -3.28 10.77 14.16
C GLY A 486 -2.60 10.47 15.49
N LEU A 487 -1.84 9.39 15.61
CA LEU A 487 -1.03 9.08 16.79
C LEU A 487 0.10 10.10 16.97
N ALA A 488 0.80 10.45 15.90
CA ALA A 488 1.88 11.43 15.96
C ALA A 488 1.37 12.85 16.30
N ASP A 489 0.15 13.18 15.88
CA ASP A 489 -0.50 14.45 16.20
C ASP A 489 -0.94 14.53 17.68
N THR A 490 -1.41 13.41 18.24
CA THR A 490 -2.00 13.40 19.59
C THR A 490 -1.01 13.08 20.71
N ILE A 491 0.10 12.39 20.41
CA ILE A 491 1.10 12.01 21.43
C ILE A 491 2.09 13.16 21.63
N PRO A 492 2.24 13.69 22.86
CA PRO A 492 3.13 14.82 23.13
C PRO A 492 4.59 14.55 22.71
N GLY A 493 5.21 15.52 22.06
CA GLY A 493 6.62 15.46 21.64
C GLY A 493 6.87 14.61 20.38
N ARG A 494 5.83 14.31 19.60
CA ARG A 494 5.94 13.66 18.28
C ARG A 494 5.77 14.69 17.16
N SER A 495 6.39 14.39 16.03
CA SER A 495 6.23 15.15 14.79
C SER A 495 5.40 14.33 13.80
N VAL A 496 4.31 14.92 13.30
CA VAL A 496 3.44 14.23 12.32
C VAL A 496 4.24 13.84 11.08
N LEU A 497 5.15 14.69 10.62
CA LEU A 497 5.97 14.43 9.45
C LEU A 497 7.02 13.33 9.67
N ILE A 498 7.69 13.29 10.83
CA ILE A 498 8.77 12.35 11.12
C ILE A 498 8.23 11.05 11.71
N ASP A 499 7.27 11.17 12.64
CA ASP A 499 6.79 10.03 13.41
C ASP A 499 5.51 9.41 12.83
N GLY A 500 4.69 10.18 12.12
CA GLY A 500 3.39 9.75 11.62
C GLY A 500 3.46 8.72 10.49
N PHE A 501 4.52 8.77 9.68
CA PHE A 501 4.79 7.80 8.62
C PHE A 501 5.64 6.62 9.13
N GLY A 502 5.68 5.53 8.35
CA GLY A 502 6.48 4.34 8.62
C GLY A 502 5.67 3.12 9.05
N LEU A 503 4.38 3.24 9.37
CA LEU A 503 3.54 2.09 9.75
C LEU A 503 3.34 1.10 8.59
N ILE A 504 3.25 1.60 7.37
CA ILE A 504 3.09 0.77 6.16
C ILE A 504 4.37 -0.02 5.90
N ALA A 505 5.54 0.57 6.19
CA ALA A 505 6.82 -0.14 6.11
C ALA A 505 6.87 -1.36 7.04
N PHE A 506 6.38 -1.24 8.27
CA PHE A 506 6.25 -2.38 9.18
C PHE A 506 5.26 -3.41 8.65
N ALA A 507 4.11 -2.97 8.11
CA ALA A 507 3.12 -3.85 7.49
C ALA A 507 3.68 -4.63 6.28
N SER A 508 4.68 -4.11 5.60
CA SER A 508 5.36 -4.77 4.49
C SER A 508 6.51 -5.69 4.93
N LEU A 509 7.27 -5.29 5.96
CA LEU A 509 8.46 -6.02 6.39
C LEU A 509 8.13 -7.29 7.19
N PHE A 510 7.20 -7.21 8.12
CA PHE A 510 6.91 -8.29 9.05
C PHE A 510 6.26 -9.53 8.42
N PRO A 511 5.44 -9.43 7.36
CA PRO A 511 4.98 -10.59 6.60
C PRO A 511 6.10 -11.42 6.00
N ILE A 512 7.18 -10.80 5.55
CA ILE A 512 8.35 -11.51 5.03
C ILE A 512 8.94 -12.41 6.13
N ILE A 513 9.08 -11.84 7.34
CA ILE A 513 9.59 -12.57 8.52
C ILE A 513 8.66 -13.72 8.90
N SER A 514 7.35 -13.46 8.99
CA SER A 514 6.37 -14.46 9.44
C SER A 514 6.18 -15.60 8.43
N VAL A 515 6.20 -15.31 7.12
CA VAL A 515 6.09 -16.34 6.08
C VAL A 515 7.33 -17.22 6.02
N MET A 516 8.54 -16.64 6.16
CA MET A 516 9.75 -17.43 6.28
C MET A 516 9.73 -18.30 7.53
N ALA A 517 9.31 -17.76 8.68
CA ALA A 517 9.18 -18.51 9.92
C ALA A 517 8.16 -19.66 9.80
N TYR A 518 7.01 -19.40 9.18
CA TYR A 518 6.01 -20.42 8.87
C TYR A 518 6.58 -21.59 8.06
N ALA A 519 7.32 -21.28 7.00
CA ALA A 519 7.95 -22.30 6.17
C ALA A 519 9.03 -23.11 6.90
N GLN A 520 9.87 -22.46 7.70
CA GLN A 520 10.91 -23.11 8.52
C GLN A 520 10.28 -24.05 9.56
N ILE A 521 9.21 -23.61 10.23
CA ILE A 521 8.48 -24.44 11.21
C ILE A 521 7.82 -25.64 10.50
N SER A 522 7.21 -25.42 9.34
CA SER A 522 6.57 -26.48 8.56
C SER A 522 7.58 -27.54 8.11
N GLU A 523 8.74 -27.12 7.60
CA GLU A 523 9.82 -28.03 7.21
C GLU A 523 10.38 -28.82 8.40
N TYR A 524 10.57 -28.14 9.55
CA TYR A 524 11.04 -28.80 10.78
C TYR A 524 10.06 -29.89 11.26
N ARG A 525 8.75 -29.59 11.23
CA ARG A 525 7.71 -30.56 11.60
C ARG A 525 7.68 -31.77 10.65
N SER A 526 7.79 -31.54 9.35
CA SER A 526 7.82 -32.60 8.34
C SER A 526 9.04 -33.53 8.53
N LYS A 527 10.22 -32.95 8.74
CA LYS A 527 11.45 -33.72 9.02
C LYS A 527 11.35 -34.55 10.30
N LYS A 528 10.68 -34.01 11.34
CA LYS A 528 10.50 -34.74 12.60
C LYS A 528 9.50 -35.90 12.47
N GLN A 529 8.45 -35.76 11.65
CA GLN A 529 7.50 -36.84 11.36
C GLN A 529 8.17 -37.97 10.57
N SER A 530 8.94 -37.63 9.54
CA SER A 530 9.68 -38.64 8.74
C SER A 530 10.87 -39.28 9.45
N ALA A 531 11.35 -38.71 10.57
CA ALA A 531 12.40 -39.29 11.39
C ALA A 531 11.87 -40.13 12.58
N GLY A 532 10.55 -40.07 12.81
CA GLY A 532 9.83 -40.85 13.84
C GLY A 532 9.11 -42.08 13.30
N GLU A 533 9.07 -42.24 11.97
CA GLU A 533 8.73 -43.46 11.24
C GLU A 533 10.01 -44.25 10.90
#